data_296ef951f0da0b3ed66c5bebc0295740
#
_entry.id   296ef951f0da0b3ed66c5bebc0295740
#
_cell.length_a   1.000
_cell.length_b   1.000
_cell.length_c   1.000
_cell.angle_alpha   90.00
_cell.angle_beta   90.00
_cell.angle_gamma   90.00
#
_symmetry.space_group_name_H-M   'P 1'
#
loop_
_entity.id
_entity.type
_entity.pdbx_description
1 polymer ?
#
loop_
_entity_poly.entity_id
_entity_poly.type
_entity_poly.pdbx_seq_one_letter_code
_entity_poly.pdbx_strand_id
1 'polypeptide(L)'
;MALFSDKFKSISVAPGKPFMSITKNGITFNKACLARLSYPTYVVPLVNNEDKQFALQVVAEENADSLVFSKNGKKDINVRYNAATFMDTITEIMNWNLKEHSYKVYGEYITDGNEVGMLFNLQNAEISDSDNQISDQN
;
A
#
# COMPACT_ATOMS: atom_id res chain seq x y z
N MET A 1 -17.54 16.10 -36.20
CA MET A 1 -17.96 17.20 -35.47
C MET A 1 -17.79 17.03 -33.99
N ALA A 2 -17.11 17.90 -33.37
CA ALA A 2 -16.73 17.68 -31.98
C ALA A 2 -17.56 18.58 -31.07
N LEU A 3 -18.62 18.05 -30.51
CA LEU A 3 -19.28 18.71 -29.40
C LEU A 3 -18.28 18.93 -28.26
N PHE A 4 -17.42 17.94 -28.06
CA PHE A 4 -16.36 18.04 -27.05
C PHE A 4 -15.05 18.25 -27.78
N SER A 5 -14.71 19.51 -27.97
CA SER A 5 -13.54 19.92 -28.75
C SER A 5 -12.24 19.75 -27.92
N ASP A 6 -11.15 20.20 -28.53
CA ASP A 6 -9.83 20.14 -27.89
C ASP A 6 -9.76 20.91 -26.57
N LYS A 7 -10.73 21.75 -26.30
CA LYS A 7 -10.77 22.48 -25.05
C LYS A 7 -11.14 21.61 -23.87
N PHE A 8 -11.74 20.46 -24.13
CA PHE A 8 -12.13 19.53 -23.09
C PHE A 8 -11.10 18.42 -22.95
N LYS A 9 -10.81 18.07 -21.73
CA LYS A 9 -9.90 16.97 -21.40
C LYS A 9 -10.62 15.99 -20.51
N SER A 10 -10.35 14.71 -20.71
CA SER A 10 -10.92 13.70 -19.82
C SER A 10 -10.28 13.82 -18.44
N ILE A 11 -11.09 13.59 -17.44
CA ILE A 11 -10.64 13.57 -16.06
C ILE A 11 -10.58 12.11 -15.62
N SER A 12 -9.42 11.69 -15.11
CA SER A 12 -9.32 10.35 -14.60
C SER A 12 -10.14 10.22 -13.32
N VAL A 13 -11.07 9.28 -13.33
CA VAL A 13 -11.86 8.98 -12.14
C VAL A 13 -11.36 7.72 -11.44
N ALA A 14 -10.33 7.09 -12.00
CA ALA A 14 -9.73 5.93 -11.37
C ALA A 14 -8.96 6.36 -10.13
N PRO A 15 -8.87 5.49 -9.12
CA PRO A 15 -7.96 5.76 -8.01
C PRO A 15 -6.55 5.97 -8.54
N GLY A 16 -5.75 6.75 -7.85
CA GLY A 16 -4.36 6.94 -8.23
C GLY A 16 -3.56 5.66 -8.12
N LYS A 17 -2.25 5.78 -8.18
CA LYS A 17 -1.39 4.61 -8.05
C LYS A 17 -1.48 4.03 -6.65
N PRO A 18 -1.53 2.69 -6.53
CA PRO A 18 -1.50 2.07 -5.20
C PRO A 18 -0.14 2.29 -4.55
N PHE A 19 -0.15 2.57 -3.26
CA PHE A 19 1.08 2.66 -2.50
C PHE A 19 0.81 2.36 -1.03
N MET A 20 1.88 2.01 -0.32
CA MET A 20 1.83 1.94 1.13
C MET A 20 2.75 3.00 1.70
N SER A 21 2.38 3.53 2.84
CA SER A 21 3.18 4.48 3.60
C SER A 21 3.56 3.85 4.92
N ILE A 22 4.82 3.97 5.29
CA ILE A 22 5.33 3.43 6.55
C ILE A 22 5.90 4.58 7.35
N THR A 23 5.31 4.81 8.51
CA THR A 23 5.75 5.86 9.43
C THR A 23 5.89 5.25 10.82
N LYS A 24 6.39 6.03 11.75
CA LYS A 24 6.47 5.58 13.14
C LYS A 24 5.11 5.22 13.72
N ASN A 25 4.02 5.68 13.10
CA ASN A 25 2.68 5.44 13.59
C ASN A 25 2.01 4.21 12.99
N GLY A 26 2.62 3.60 11.99
CA GLY A 26 2.06 2.40 11.39
C GLY A 26 2.24 2.35 9.89
N ILE A 27 1.60 1.37 9.29
CA ILE A 27 1.61 1.17 7.85
C ILE A 27 0.21 1.46 7.32
N THR A 28 0.13 2.29 6.28
CA THR A 28 -1.13 2.64 5.65
C THR A 28 -1.09 2.24 4.19
N PHE A 29 -2.15 1.55 3.74
CA PHE A 29 -2.35 1.23 2.32
C PHE A 29 -3.42 2.17 1.80
N ASN A 30 -3.15 2.86 0.70
CA ASN A 30 -4.12 3.81 0.18
C ASN A 30 -5.30 3.09 -0.48
N LYS A 31 -6.36 3.84 -0.75
CA LYS A 31 -7.56 3.24 -1.31
C LYS A 31 -7.34 2.63 -2.69
N ALA A 32 -6.32 3.09 -3.43
CA ALA A 32 -5.99 2.49 -4.71
C ALA A 32 -5.51 1.05 -4.55
N CYS A 33 -4.84 0.72 -3.43
CA CYS A 33 -4.48 -0.67 -3.13
C CYS A 33 -5.72 -1.54 -2.98
N LEU A 34 -6.71 -1.05 -2.23
CA LEU A 34 -7.94 -1.79 -2.04
C LEU A 34 -8.67 -1.98 -3.36
N ALA A 35 -8.77 -0.92 -4.16
CA ALA A 35 -9.48 -0.96 -5.43
C ALA A 35 -8.83 -1.92 -6.42
N ARG A 36 -7.50 -1.87 -6.54
CA ARG A 36 -6.79 -2.76 -7.46
C ARG A 36 -6.95 -4.23 -7.08
N LEU A 37 -7.06 -4.51 -5.80
CA LEU A 37 -7.26 -5.87 -5.31
C LEU A 37 -8.74 -6.25 -5.20
N SER A 38 -9.64 -5.39 -5.67
CA SER A 38 -11.09 -5.60 -5.68
C SER A 38 -11.66 -5.74 -4.26
N TYR A 39 -11.14 -4.95 -3.35
CA TYR A 39 -11.63 -4.87 -1.97
C TYR A 39 -11.68 -6.22 -1.27
N PRO A 40 -10.55 -6.93 -1.18
CA PRO A 40 -10.54 -8.24 -0.52
C PRO A 40 -10.75 -8.08 0.98
N THR A 41 -11.42 -9.07 1.57
CA THR A 41 -11.60 -9.07 3.02
C THR A 41 -10.30 -9.43 3.74
N TYR A 42 -9.58 -10.43 3.23
CA TYR A 42 -8.38 -10.92 3.89
C TYR A 42 -7.18 -10.90 2.97
N VAL A 43 -6.05 -10.50 3.51
CA VAL A 43 -4.76 -10.58 2.82
C VAL A 43 -3.74 -11.16 3.77
N VAL A 44 -2.70 -11.76 3.21
CA VAL A 44 -1.56 -12.26 3.99
C VAL A 44 -0.34 -11.43 3.61
N PRO A 45 0.32 -10.79 4.58
CA PRO A 45 1.55 -10.07 4.28
C PRO A 45 2.72 -11.04 4.14
N LEU A 46 3.52 -10.83 3.11
CA LEU A 46 4.66 -11.68 2.80
C LEU A 46 5.89 -10.82 2.60
N VAL A 47 7.06 -11.35 2.98
CA VAL A 47 8.31 -10.64 2.74
C VAL A 47 9.29 -11.54 2.01
N ASN A 48 10.06 -10.94 1.12
CA ASN A 48 11.16 -11.58 0.44
C ASN A 48 12.44 -10.86 0.87
N ASN A 49 13.16 -11.46 1.79
CA ASN A 49 14.34 -10.83 2.36
C ASN A 49 15.49 -10.73 1.37
N GLU A 50 15.62 -11.68 0.45
CA GLU A 50 16.68 -11.63 -0.54
C GLU A 50 16.51 -10.46 -1.50
N ASP A 51 15.30 -10.28 -2.00
CA ASP A 51 15.03 -9.27 -3.02
C ASP A 51 14.50 -7.97 -2.42
N LYS A 52 14.37 -7.89 -1.10
CA LYS A 52 13.88 -6.71 -0.41
C LYS A 52 12.51 -6.30 -0.92
N GLN A 53 11.58 -7.24 -0.89
CA GLN A 53 10.21 -7.02 -1.36
C GLN A 53 9.21 -7.38 -0.28
N PHE A 54 8.10 -6.68 -0.32
CA PHE A 54 6.95 -6.95 0.52
C PHE A 54 5.76 -7.20 -0.40
N ALA A 55 4.90 -8.12 -0.03
CA ALA A 55 3.73 -8.41 -0.84
C ALA A 55 2.51 -8.64 0.04
N LEU A 56 1.35 -8.32 -0.51
CA LEU A 56 0.06 -8.71 0.06
C LEU A 56 -0.54 -9.74 -0.86
N GLN A 57 -0.87 -10.89 -0.32
CA GLN A 57 -1.55 -11.95 -1.07
C GLN A 57 -3.01 -11.99 -0.66
N VAL A 58 -3.91 -11.93 -1.64
CA VAL A 58 -5.34 -12.04 -1.35
C VAL A 58 -5.67 -13.48 -1.02
N VAL A 59 -6.40 -13.70 0.06
CA VAL A 59 -6.86 -15.04 0.44
C VAL A 59 -8.36 -14.99 0.66
N ALA A 60 -9.03 -16.11 0.38
CA ALA A 60 -10.48 -16.18 0.45
C ALA A 60 -10.99 -16.31 1.86
N GLU A 61 -10.20 -16.90 2.75
CA GLU A 61 -10.63 -17.19 4.09
C GLU A 61 -9.61 -16.73 5.12
N GLU A 62 -10.10 -16.40 6.30
CA GLU A 62 -9.23 -16.02 7.39
C GLU A 62 -8.34 -17.20 7.79
N ASN A 63 -7.07 -16.89 8.06
CA ASN A 63 -6.13 -17.86 8.60
C ASN A 63 -5.23 -17.19 9.62
N ALA A 64 -4.28 -17.95 10.18
CA ALA A 64 -3.45 -17.44 11.27
C ALA A 64 -2.61 -16.22 10.87
N ASP A 65 -2.29 -16.11 9.60
CA ASP A 65 -1.39 -15.04 9.12
C ASP A 65 -2.14 -13.95 8.36
N SER A 66 -3.45 -14.03 8.25
CA SER A 66 -4.21 -13.07 7.46
C SER A 66 -4.54 -11.82 8.26
N LEU A 67 -4.70 -10.72 7.53
CA LEU A 67 -5.15 -9.43 8.06
C LEU A 67 -6.47 -9.08 7.40
N VAL A 68 -7.34 -8.40 8.15
CA VAL A 68 -8.57 -7.85 7.58
C VAL A 68 -8.20 -6.61 6.78
N PHE A 69 -8.44 -6.66 5.47
CA PHE A 69 -8.05 -5.57 4.58
C PHE A 69 -9.24 -4.68 4.21
N SER A 70 -10.37 -5.28 3.88
CA SER A 70 -11.57 -4.52 3.56
C SER A 70 -12.73 -5.09 4.37
N LYS A 71 -13.29 -4.27 5.24
CA LYS A 71 -14.33 -4.71 6.15
C LYS A 71 -15.68 -4.22 5.67
N ASN A 72 -16.64 -5.16 5.53
CA ASN A 72 -18.02 -4.83 5.15
C ASN A 72 -18.15 -4.09 3.83
N GLY A 73 -17.21 -4.33 2.91
CA GLY A 73 -17.26 -3.72 1.58
C GLY A 73 -17.05 -2.23 1.55
N LYS A 74 -16.49 -1.64 2.58
CA LYS A 74 -16.19 -0.21 2.58
C LYS A 74 -15.12 0.10 1.55
N LYS A 75 -15.38 1.11 0.71
CA LYS A 75 -14.56 1.34 -0.47
C LYS A 75 -13.69 2.58 -0.43
N ASP A 76 -14.00 3.56 0.37
CA ASP A 76 -13.34 4.85 0.27
C ASP A 76 -12.42 5.15 1.44
N ILE A 77 -11.85 4.11 2.03
CA ILE A 77 -10.98 4.28 3.19
C ILE A 77 -9.59 3.74 2.90
N ASN A 78 -8.62 4.30 3.60
CA ASN A 78 -7.29 3.74 3.67
C ASN A 78 -7.28 2.68 4.77
N VAL A 79 -6.49 1.64 4.57
CA VAL A 79 -6.32 0.60 5.58
C VAL A 79 -5.03 0.89 6.33
N ARG A 80 -5.11 0.88 7.65
CA ARG A 80 -3.97 1.18 8.49
C ARG A 80 -3.76 0.08 9.52
N TYR A 81 -2.51 -0.35 9.63
CA TYR A 81 -2.10 -1.34 10.62
C TYR A 81 -1.03 -0.76 11.53
N ASN A 82 -1.10 -1.15 12.78
CA ASN A 82 -0.12 -0.71 13.77
C ASN A 82 0.45 -1.93 14.50
N ALA A 83 0.82 -2.95 13.72
CA ALA A 83 1.39 -4.18 14.26
C ALA A 83 2.91 -4.04 14.33
N ALA A 84 3.43 -3.96 15.54
CA ALA A 84 4.86 -3.74 15.75
C ALA A 84 5.71 -4.79 15.06
N THR A 85 5.34 -6.07 15.17
CA THR A 85 6.10 -7.14 14.56
C THR A 85 6.21 -6.99 13.05
N PHE A 86 5.09 -6.62 12.43
CA PHE A 86 5.01 -6.40 10.99
C PHE A 86 5.97 -5.27 10.57
N MET A 87 5.88 -4.14 11.28
CA MET A 87 6.71 -2.99 10.99
C MET A 87 8.19 -3.28 11.26
N ASP A 88 8.46 -3.97 12.35
CA ASP A 88 9.84 -4.30 12.71
C ASP A 88 10.50 -5.18 11.65
N THR A 89 9.75 -6.12 11.09
CA THR A 89 10.28 -6.99 10.05
C THR A 89 10.73 -6.18 8.84
N ILE A 90 9.88 -5.27 8.38
CA ILE A 90 10.21 -4.45 7.20
C ILE A 90 11.36 -3.50 7.49
N THR A 91 11.33 -2.83 8.64
CA THR A 91 12.40 -1.87 8.98
C THR A 91 13.74 -2.56 9.17
N GLU A 92 13.73 -3.78 9.70
CA GLU A 92 14.95 -4.54 9.87
C GLU A 92 15.55 -4.96 8.53
N ILE A 93 14.71 -5.44 7.63
CA ILE A 93 15.15 -5.84 6.29
C ILE A 93 15.80 -4.66 5.56
N MET A 94 15.22 -3.48 5.69
CA MET A 94 15.67 -2.30 4.95
C MET A 94 16.60 -1.41 5.76
N ASN A 95 16.79 -1.69 7.03
CA ASN A 95 17.57 -0.84 7.93
C ASN A 95 17.02 0.60 7.92
N TRP A 96 15.70 0.73 7.97
CA TRP A 96 15.03 2.02 7.98
C TRP A 96 14.92 2.59 9.39
N ASN A 97 14.90 3.91 9.49
CA ASN A 97 14.76 4.62 10.74
C ASN A 97 13.46 5.42 10.72
N LEU A 98 12.41 4.87 11.33
CA LEU A 98 11.10 5.50 11.31
C LEU A 98 10.99 6.72 12.22
N LYS A 99 11.95 6.91 13.11
CA LYS A 99 11.98 8.10 13.95
C LYS A 99 12.34 9.33 13.15
N GLU A 100 13.18 9.17 12.14
CA GLU A 100 13.68 10.29 11.35
C GLU A 100 13.02 10.39 9.98
N HIS A 101 12.54 9.27 9.44
CA HIS A 101 12.03 9.24 8.08
C HIS A 101 10.71 8.47 8.00
N SER A 102 9.96 8.78 6.99
CA SER A 102 8.84 7.95 6.56
C SER A 102 9.11 7.50 5.13
N TYR A 103 8.44 6.43 4.73
CA TYR A 103 8.72 5.76 3.46
C TYR A 103 7.44 5.50 2.72
N LYS A 104 7.47 5.72 1.42
CA LYS A 104 6.33 5.48 0.54
C LYS A 104 6.78 4.53 -0.56
N VAL A 105 6.06 3.42 -0.71
CA VAL A 105 6.41 2.40 -1.69
C VAL A 105 5.21 2.14 -2.58
N TYR A 106 5.39 2.31 -3.88
CA TYR A 106 4.30 2.04 -4.83
C TYR A 106 4.14 0.54 -5.01
N GLY A 107 2.91 0.12 -5.20
CA GLY A 107 2.58 -1.28 -5.37
C GLY A 107 2.31 -1.63 -6.81
N GLU A 108 2.53 -2.89 -7.13
CA GLU A 108 2.27 -3.43 -8.46
C GLU A 108 1.35 -4.62 -8.32
N TYR A 109 0.25 -4.60 -9.05
CA TYR A 109 -0.70 -5.70 -9.05
C TYR A 109 -0.07 -6.90 -9.75
N ILE A 110 -0.09 -8.05 -9.10
CA ILE A 110 0.49 -9.27 -9.65
C ILE A 110 -0.50 -10.42 -9.57
N THR A 111 -0.44 -11.31 -10.55
CA THR A 111 -1.25 -12.52 -10.55
C THR A 111 -0.39 -13.69 -11.00
N ASP A 112 -0.70 -14.87 -10.47
CA ASP A 112 -0.05 -16.10 -10.89
C ASP A 112 -1.07 -17.22 -10.70
N GLY A 113 -1.65 -17.67 -11.82
CA GLY A 113 -2.74 -18.63 -11.75
C GLY A 113 -3.92 -18.04 -11.03
N ASN A 114 -4.33 -18.67 -9.93
CA ASN A 114 -5.42 -18.20 -9.11
C ASN A 114 -4.97 -17.25 -7.99
N GLU A 115 -3.67 -17.04 -7.87
CA GLU A 115 -3.14 -16.17 -6.85
C GLU A 115 -3.14 -14.73 -7.32
N VAL A 116 -3.56 -13.84 -6.43
CA VAL A 116 -3.67 -12.41 -6.69
C VAL A 116 -3.00 -11.67 -5.55
N GLY A 117 -2.24 -10.66 -5.87
CA GLY A 117 -1.57 -9.89 -4.84
C GLY A 117 -1.06 -8.57 -5.32
N MET A 118 -0.36 -7.89 -4.43
CA MET A 118 0.30 -6.63 -4.73
C MET A 118 1.73 -6.69 -4.22
N LEU A 119 2.65 -6.36 -5.09
CA LEU A 119 4.07 -6.41 -4.80
C LEU A 119 4.62 -5.01 -4.58
N PHE A 120 5.37 -4.84 -3.51
CA PHE A 120 6.01 -3.57 -3.18
C PHE A 120 7.51 -3.78 -3.14
N ASN A 121 8.23 -3.14 -4.05
CA ASN A 121 9.68 -3.23 -4.07
C ASN A 121 10.24 -2.19 -3.10
N LEU A 122 10.69 -2.67 -1.95
CA LEU A 122 11.13 -1.77 -0.88
C LEU A 122 12.35 -0.93 -1.26
N GLN A 123 13.13 -1.40 -2.22
CA GLN A 123 14.30 -0.65 -2.67
C GLN A 123 13.94 0.59 -3.47
N ASN A 124 12.70 0.69 -3.92
CA ASN A 124 12.23 1.85 -4.67
C ASN A 124 11.45 2.84 -3.80
N ALA A 125 11.57 2.73 -2.50
CA ALA A 125 10.84 3.60 -1.58
C ALA A 125 11.23 5.07 -1.77
N GLU A 126 10.24 5.93 -1.69
CA GLU A 126 10.46 7.38 -1.60
C GLU A 126 10.56 7.74 -0.12
N ILE A 127 11.60 8.46 0.23
CA ILE A 127 11.92 8.77 1.62
C ILE A 127 11.58 10.23 1.91
N SER A 128 10.87 10.47 3.01
CA SER A 128 10.55 11.81 3.47
C SER A 128 10.98 11.97 4.91
N ASP A 129 11.39 13.17 5.29
CA ASP A 129 11.71 13.45 6.68
C ASP A 129 10.43 13.58 7.48
N SER A 130 10.40 12.95 8.64
CA SER A 130 9.23 13.00 9.52
C SER A 130 8.89 14.42 9.93
N ASP A 131 9.90 15.23 10.19
CA ASP A 131 9.67 16.61 10.62
C ASP A 131 9.06 17.46 9.52
N ASN A 132 9.45 17.23 8.27
CA ASN A 132 8.92 17.97 7.14
C ASN A 132 7.44 17.69 6.93
N GLN A 133 7.01 16.47 7.23
CA GLN A 133 5.60 16.13 7.11
C GLN A 133 4.75 16.91 8.08
N ILE A 134 5.25 17.16 9.27
CA ILE A 134 4.54 17.95 10.26
C ILE A 134 4.44 19.39 9.79
N SER A 135 5.53 19.92 9.25
CA SER A 135 5.56 21.30 8.78
C SER A 135 4.61 21.54 7.62
N ASP A 136 4.51 20.58 6.72
CA ASP A 136 3.70 20.73 5.52
C ASP A 136 2.21 20.77 5.80
N GLN A 137 1.80 20.39 6.99
CA GLN A 137 0.39 20.37 7.35
C GLN A 137 -0.09 21.72 7.86
N ASN A 138 0.78 22.66 8.02
CA ASN A 138 0.43 23.98 8.56
C ASN A 138 0.08 24.99 7.48
#